data_40458fbbf1c76002681cad0f80d33d4b
#
_entry.id   40458fbbf1c76002681cad0f80d33d4b
#
_cell.length_a   1.000
_cell.length_b   1.000
_cell.length_c   1.000
_cell.angle_alpha   90.00
_cell.angle_beta   90.00
_cell.angle_gamma   90.00
#
_symmetry.space_group_name_H-M   'P 1'
#
loop_
_entity.id
_entity.type
_entity.pdbx_description
1 polymer ?
#
loop_
_entity_poly.entity_id
_entity_poly.type
_entity_poly.pdbx_seq_one_letter_code
_entity_poly.pdbx_strand_id
1 'polypeptide(L)'
;MNRTVRMRWLKGMYLANVFISGPIGLANLVAPDVMRALMGVPPGDPVHFGLGAGAIPLAFGIVGALGLRLPGRMAPVLLIQALYKSLFLLGVILPQALRGSVLGFAIPLIVLFTLFILGNVIALPFSHLFARMPRQDLAEP
;
A
#
# COMPACT_ATOMS: atom_id res chain seq x y z
N MET A 1 -22.23 6.73 0.18
CA MET A 1 -21.19 7.77 -0.09
C MET A 1 -21.36 8.28 -1.52
N ASN A 2 -21.44 9.59 -1.72
CA ASN A 2 -21.67 10.21 -3.04
C ASN A 2 -20.49 9.90 -3.99
N ARG A 3 -20.76 9.71 -5.30
CA ARG A 3 -19.76 9.37 -6.33
C ARG A 3 -18.58 10.37 -6.36
N THR A 4 -18.87 11.65 -6.17
CA THR A 4 -17.86 12.73 -6.14
C THR A 4 -16.92 12.62 -4.94
N VAL A 5 -17.46 12.30 -3.76
CA VAL A 5 -16.66 12.14 -2.53
C VAL A 5 -15.72 10.95 -2.67
N ARG A 6 -16.22 9.81 -3.18
CA ARG A 6 -15.41 8.62 -3.42
C ARG A 6 -14.28 8.90 -4.41
N MET A 7 -14.52 9.67 -5.46
CA MET A 7 -13.49 10.03 -6.42
C MET A 7 -12.39 10.91 -5.80
N ARG A 8 -12.74 11.81 -4.88
CA ARG A 8 -11.76 12.61 -4.13
C ARG A 8 -10.88 11.73 -3.24
N TRP A 9 -11.49 10.78 -2.50
CA TRP A 9 -10.76 9.82 -1.68
C TRP A 9 -9.81 8.95 -2.53
N LEU A 10 -10.29 8.46 -3.66
CA LEU A 10 -9.50 7.65 -4.58
C LEU A 10 -8.26 8.41 -5.08
N LYS A 11 -8.43 9.65 -5.53
CA LYS A 11 -7.32 10.53 -5.93
C LYS A 11 -6.40 10.87 -4.76
N GLY A 12 -6.95 11.10 -3.55
CA GLY A 12 -6.17 11.32 -2.34
C GLY A 12 -5.25 10.14 -2.01
N MET A 13 -5.73 8.90 -2.13
CA MET A 13 -4.90 7.71 -1.92
C MET A 13 -3.81 7.55 -2.97
N TYR A 14 -4.08 7.92 -4.24
CA TYR A 14 -3.03 7.95 -5.26
C TYR A 14 -1.98 9.03 -4.98
N LEU A 15 -2.38 10.22 -4.56
CA LEU A 15 -1.44 11.27 -4.13
C LEU A 15 -0.59 10.81 -2.95
N ALA A 16 -1.18 10.16 -1.94
CA ALA A 16 -0.45 9.60 -0.82
C ALA A 16 0.60 8.57 -1.30
N ASN A 17 0.26 7.75 -2.28
CA ASN A 17 1.22 6.81 -2.87
C ASN A 17 2.38 7.54 -3.59
N VAL A 18 2.09 8.57 -4.36
CA VAL A 18 3.11 9.34 -5.09
C VAL A 18 4.05 10.06 -4.11
N PHE A 19 3.52 10.70 -3.08
CA PHE A 19 4.31 11.56 -2.20
C PHE A 19 4.86 10.88 -0.94
N ILE A 20 4.33 9.73 -0.56
CA ILE A 20 4.79 8.97 0.62
C ILE A 20 5.46 7.68 0.18
N SER A 21 4.71 6.77 -0.49
CA SER A 21 5.25 5.45 -0.85
C SER A 21 6.38 5.55 -1.88
N GLY A 22 6.25 6.41 -2.89
CA GLY A 22 7.24 6.60 -3.94
C GLY A 22 8.61 7.03 -3.39
N PRO A 23 8.71 8.17 -2.71
CA PRO A 23 9.97 8.64 -2.14
C PRO A 23 10.59 7.67 -1.13
N ILE A 24 9.81 7.06 -0.24
CA ILE A 24 10.28 6.05 0.69
C ILE A 24 10.85 4.85 -0.09
N GLY A 25 10.14 4.37 -1.12
CA GLY A 25 10.60 3.27 -1.95
C GLY A 25 11.89 3.59 -2.69
N LEU A 26 11.98 4.77 -3.30
CA LEU A 26 13.17 5.23 -3.99
C LEU A 26 14.36 5.33 -3.03
N ALA A 27 14.18 5.96 -1.88
CA ALA A 27 15.23 6.10 -0.88
C ALA A 27 15.74 4.74 -0.37
N ASN A 28 14.85 3.75 -0.18
CA ASN A 28 15.25 2.39 0.19
C ASN A 28 16.04 1.68 -0.91
N LEU A 29 15.79 1.97 -2.19
CA LEU A 29 16.55 1.36 -3.30
C LEU A 29 17.92 2.01 -3.49
N VAL A 30 18.00 3.35 -3.36
CA VAL A 30 19.24 4.09 -3.61
C VAL A 30 20.18 4.05 -2.42
N ALA A 31 19.66 4.08 -1.20
CA ALA A 31 20.42 4.15 0.04
C ALA A 31 19.82 3.23 1.13
N PRO A 32 19.78 1.90 0.90
CA PRO A 32 19.11 0.96 1.80
C PRO A 32 19.67 0.98 3.22
N ASP A 33 20.98 1.06 3.38
CA ASP A 33 21.61 1.07 4.71
C ASP A 33 21.33 2.37 5.48
N VAL A 34 21.26 3.50 4.78
CA VAL A 34 20.90 4.80 5.38
C VAL A 34 19.45 4.76 5.84
N MET A 35 18.53 4.26 4.99
CA MET A 35 17.13 4.15 5.34
C MET A 35 16.90 3.18 6.49
N ARG A 36 17.58 2.05 6.48
CA ARG A 36 17.56 1.08 7.58
C ARG A 36 18.03 1.71 8.89
N ALA A 37 19.13 2.43 8.86
CA ALA A 37 19.67 3.13 10.04
C ALA A 37 18.72 4.21 10.55
N LEU A 38 18.14 5.03 9.64
CA LEU A 38 17.16 6.07 10.00
C LEU A 38 15.88 5.49 10.61
N MET A 39 15.46 4.32 10.14
CA MET A 39 14.28 3.63 10.67
C MET A 39 14.60 2.85 11.95
N GLY A 40 15.87 2.75 12.37
CA GLY A 40 16.30 1.99 13.53
C GLY A 40 16.11 0.47 13.38
N VAL A 41 16.05 -0.03 12.13
CA VAL A 41 15.84 -1.45 11.83
C VAL A 41 17.15 -2.21 11.94
N PRO A 42 17.26 -3.24 12.82
CA PRO A 42 18.46 -4.08 12.91
C PRO A 42 18.78 -4.80 11.60
N PRO A 43 20.06 -5.11 11.34
CA PRO A 43 20.42 -5.98 10.22
C PRO A 43 19.73 -7.35 10.31
N GLY A 44 19.15 -7.82 9.20
CA GLY A 44 18.47 -9.12 9.14
C GLY A 44 17.08 -9.15 9.75
N ASP A 45 16.53 -8.02 10.20
CA ASP A 45 15.17 -7.97 10.72
C ASP A 45 14.14 -8.28 9.62
N PRO A 46 13.15 -9.17 9.88
CA PRO A 46 12.10 -9.50 8.91
C PRO A 46 11.32 -8.31 8.37
N VAL A 47 11.20 -7.23 9.14
CA VAL A 47 10.54 -5.98 8.70
C VAL A 47 11.20 -5.42 7.45
N HIS A 48 12.53 -5.44 7.36
CA HIS A 48 13.25 -4.94 6.19
C HIS A 48 12.91 -5.75 4.92
N PHE A 49 12.88 -7.07 5.03
CA PHE A 49 12.49 -7.94 3.91
C PHE A 49 11.01 -7.81 3.57
N GLY A 50 10.15 -7.70 4.57
CA GLY A 50 8.70 -7.53 4.39
C GLY A 50 8.31 -6.24 3.67
N LEU A 51 9.16 -5.22 3.71
CA LEU A 51 8.96 -3.98 2.93
C LEU A 51 9.38 -4.11 1.45
N GLY A 52 9.87 -5.29 1.03
CA GLY A 52 10.29 -5.54 -0.36
C GLY A 52 11.47 -4.67 -0.78
N ALA A 53 12.37 -4.36 0.15
CA ALA A 53 13.59 -3.58 -0.07
C ALA A 53 13.37 -2.29 -0.89
N GLY A 54 12.22 -1.65 -0.76
CA GLY A 54 11.88 -0.39 -1.45
C GLY A 54 11.20 -0.57 -2.80
N ALA A 55 11.32 -1.72 -3.47
CA ALA A 55 10.71 -1.94 -4.78
C ALA A 55 9.17 -1.87 -4.75
N ILE A 56 8.55 -2.48 -3.75
CA ILE A 56 7.08 -2.49 -3.59
C ILE A 56 6.53 -1.07 -3.33
N PRO A 57 7.05 -0.28 -2.36
CA PRO A 57 6.58 1.07 -2.16
C PRO A 57 6.80 1.97 -3.38
N LEU A 58 7.93 1.83 -4.09
CA LEU A 58 8.19 2.58 -5.32
C LEU A 58 7.19 2.23 -6.42
N ALA A 59 6.89 0.94 -6.63
CA ALA A 59 5.88 0.50 -7.58
C ALA A 59 4.50 1.12 -7.27
N PHE A 60 4.09 1.18 -6.01
CA PHE A 60 2.85 1.87 -5.62
C PHE A 60 2.91 3.38 -5.87
N GLY A 61 4.07 4.02 -5.74
CA GLY A 61 4.27 5.42 -6.11
C GLY A 61 4.06 5.66 -7.60
N ILE A 62 4.68 4.83 -8.45
CA ILE A 62 4.55 4.89 -9.93
C ILE A 62 3.11 4.65 -10.36
N VAL A 63 2.49 3.57 -9.88
CA VAL A 63 1.10 3.25 -10.21
C VAL A 63 0.13 4.29 -9.63
N GLY A 64 0.47 4.91 -8.50
CA GLY A 64 -0.24 6.06 -7.95
C GLY A 64 -0.30 7.22 -8.94
N ALA A 65 0.81 7.56 -9.58
CA ALA A 65 0.86 8.59 -10.62
C ALA A 65 -0.04 8.26 -11.82
N LEU A 66 -0.06 6.99 -12.27
CA LEU A 66 -1.00 6.52 -13.29
C LEU A 66 -2.46 6.58 -12.80
N GLY A 67 -2.70 6.25 -11.54
CA GLY A 67 -4.02 6.29 -10.91
C GLY A 67 -4.63 7.69 -10.87
N LEU A 68 -3.82 8.75 -10.80
CA LEU A 68 -4.31 10.13 -10.89
C LEU A 68 -4.93 10.44 -12.24
N ARG A 69 -4.42 9.82 -13.33
CA ARG A 69 -4.95 9.96 -14.70
C ARG A 69 -6.14 9.04 -14.97
N LEU A 70 -6.10 7.81 -14.42
CA LEU A 70 -7.07 6.74 -14.69
C LEU A 70 -7.64 6.15 -13.38
N PRO A 71 -8.28 6.98 -12.51
CA PRO A 71 -8.56 6.58 -11.13
C PRO A 71 -9.43 5.33 -10.99
N GLY A 72 -10.45 5.17 -11.82
CA GLY A 72 -11.33 4.00 -11.76
C GLY A 72 -10.65 2.71 -12.21
N ARG A 73 -9.81 2.79 -13.25
CA ARG A 73 -9.11 1.61 -13.80
C ARG A 73 -8.00 1.09 -12.87
N MET A 74 -7.37 2.00 -12.11
CA MET A 74 -6.29 1.66 -11.19
C MET A 74 -6.78 1.30 -9.77
N ALA A 75 -8.08 1.35 -9.50
CA ALA A 75 -8.65 1.01 -8.21
C ALA A 75 -8.24 -0.38 -7.68
N PRO A 76 -8.13 -1.46 -8.49
CA PRO A 76 -7.65 -2.76 -8.02
C PRO A 76 -6.28 -2.72 -7.35
N VAL A 77 -5.41 -1.80 -7.75
CA VAL A 77 -4.07 -1.65 -7.15
C VAL A 77 -4.15 -1.22 -5.68
N LEU A 78 -5.11 -0.37 -5.32
CA LEU A 78 -5.34 0.02 -3.93
C LEU A 78 -5.85 -1.16 -3.08
N LEU A 79 -6.60 -2.10 -3.68
CA LEU A 79 -7.00 -3.33 -3.02
C LEU A 79 -5.78 -4.23 -2.73
N ILE A 80 -4.90 -4.41 -3.72
CA ILE A 80 -3.65 -5.16 -3.56
C ILE A 80 -2.78 -4.52 -2.48
N GLN A 81 -2.69 -3.19 -2.47
CA GLN A 81 -1.94 -2.46 -1.45
C GLN A 81 -2.53 -2.64 -0.05
N ALA A 82 -3.85 -2.57 0.09
CA ALA A 82 -4.51 -2.79 1.38
C ALA A 82 -4.25 -4.22 1.88
N LEU A 83 -4.38 -5.22 1.00
CA LEU A 83 -4.12 -6.62 1.31
C LEU A 83 -2.66 -6.84 1.73
N TYR A 84 -1.70 -6.35 0.94
CA TYR A 84 -0.27 -6.45 1.25
C TYR A 84 0.06 -5.87 2.62
N LYS A 85 -0.43 -4.65 2.91
CA LYS A 85 -0.16 -3.98 4.20
C LYS A 85 -0.83 -4.72 5.37
N SER A 86 -2.03 -5.26 5.17
CA SER A 86 -2.72 -6.07 6.18
C SER A 86 -1.96 -7.37 6.47
N LEU A 87 -1.53 -8.08 5.43
CA LEU A 87 -0.73 -9.30 5.58
C LEU A 87 0.61 -9.03 6.27
N PHE A 88 1.24 -7.89 5.96
CA PHE A 88 2.46 -7.48 6.64
C PHE A 88 2.24 -7.21 8.14
N LEU A 89 1.19 -6.49 8.50
CA LEU A 89 0.86 -6.23 9.90
C LEU A 89 0.54 -7.53 10.66
N LEU A 90 -0.20 -8.44 10.04
CA LEU A 90 -0.60 -9.70 10.66
C LEU A 90 0.52 -10.76 10.66
N GLY A 91 1.30 -10.85 9.58
CA GLY A 91 2.30 -11.90 9.40
C GLY A 91 3.70 -11.55 9.93
N VAL A 92 4.02 -10.25 10.01
CA VAL A 92 5.35 -9.80 10.46
C VAL A 92 5.26 -9.07 11.80
N ILE A 93 4.43 -8.05 11.89
CA ILE A 93 4.40 -7.21 13.09
C ILE A 93 3.70 -7.89 14.26
N LEU A 94 2.54 -8.51 14.03
CA LEU A 94 1.78 -9.15 15.10
C LEU A 94 2.56 -10.27 15.81
N PRO A 95 3.26 -11.20 15.11
CA PRO A 95 4.09 -12.19 15.79
C PRO A 95 5.22 -11.58 16.63
N GLN A 96 5.83 -10.49 16.19
CA GLN A 96 6.84 -9.76 16.96
C GLN A 96 6.22 -9.12 18.21
N ALA A 97 5.04 -8.53 18.06
CA ALA A 97 4.30 -7.94 19.18
C ALA A 97 3.96 -8.99 20.25
N LEU A 98 3.49 -10.15 19.84
CA LEU A 98 3.16 -11.25 20.77
C LEU A 98 4.38 -11.80 21.50
N ARG A 99 5.59 -11.67 20.94
CA ARG A 99 6.85 -12.04 21.56
C ARG A 99 7.46 -10.92 22.42
N GLY A 100 6.81 -9.77 22.54
CA GLY A 100 7.32 -8.60 23.26
C GLY A 100 8.52 -7.93 22.60
N SER A 101 8.76 -8.18 21.31
CA SER A 101 9.94 -7.71 20.56
C SER A 101 9.63 -6.56 19.58
N VAL A 102 8.51 -5.86 19.76
CA VAL A 102 8.19 -4.69 18.92
C VAL A 102 9.13 -3.55 19.24
N LEU A 103 9.98 -3.22 18.30
CA LEU A 103 10.91 -2.10 18.42
C LEU A 103 10.20 -0.77 18.11
N GLY A 104 10.68 0.32 18.72
CA GLY A 104 10.06 1.64 18.60
C GLY A 104 9.86 2.12 17.15
N PHE A 105 10.73 1.70 16.22
CA PHE A 105 10.60 2.01 14.79
C PHE A 105 9.36 1.39 14.13
N ALA A 106 8.82 0.31 14.67
CA ALA A 106 7.63 -0.35 14.12
C ALA A 106 6.35 0.47 14.36
N ILE A 107 6.32 1.32 15.38
CA ILE A 107 5.15 2.12 15.72
C ILE A 107 4.75 3.08 14.59
N PRO A 108 5.63 3.95 14.05
CA PRO A 108 5.29 4.79 12.91
C PRO A 108 4.84 3.98 11.68
N LEU A 109 5.44 2.82 11.45
CA LEU A 109 5.08 1.94 10.35
C LEU A 109 3.68 1.35 10.52
N ILE A 110 3.33 0.89 11.73
CA ILE A 110 1.98 0.41 12.07
C ILE A 110 0.95 1.51 11.81
N VAL A 111 1.19 2.72 12.31
CA VAL A 111 0.30 3.86 12.11
C VAL A 111 0.14 4.16 10.62
N LEU A 112 1.24 4.29 9.88
CA LEU A 112 1.23 4.58 8.45
C LEU A 112 0.46 3.50 7.66
N PHE A 113 0.72 2.22 7.91
CA PHE A 113 0.05 1.11 7.22
C PHE A 113 -1.42 1.07 7.54
N THR A 114 -1.81 1.27 8.80
CA THR A 114 -3.22 1.33 9.22
C THR A 114 -3.95 2.46 8.51
N LEU A 115 -3.36 3.67 8.43
CA LEU A 115 -3.95 4.79 7.71
C LEU A 115 -4.13 4.49 6.22
N PHE A 116 -3.14 3.86 5.57
CA PHE A 116 -3.26 3.44 4.18
C PHE A 116 -4.34 2.37 3.97
N ILE A 117 -4.44 1.38 4.86
CA ILE A 117 -5.48 0.34 4.80
C ILE A 117 -6.86 0.98 4.90
N LEU A 118 -7.09 1.80 5.92
CA LEU A 118 -8.38 2.49 6.12
C LEU A 118 -8.71 3.41 4.95
N GLY A 119 -7.75 4.22 4.51
CA GLY A 119 -7.93 5.12 3.36
C GLY A 119 -8.26 4.37 2.07
N ASN A 120 -7.58 3.26 1.79
CA ASN A 120 -7.84 2.42 0.63
C ASN A 120 -9.23 1.77 0.72
N VAL A 121 -9.62 1.23 1.87
CA VAL A 121 -10.96 0.61 2.06
C VAL A 121 -12.07 1.63 1.85
N ILE A 122 -11.93 2.86 2.35
CA ILE A 122 -12.90 3.94 2.14
C ILE A 122 -12.96 4.35 0.66
N ALA A 123 -11.80 4.42 0.00
CA ALA A 123 -11.71 4.86 -1.40
C ALA A 123 -12.24 3.83 -2.40
N LEU A 124 -12.13 2.53 -2.10
CA LEU A 124 -12.42 1.46 -3.04
C LEU A 124 -13.91 1.38 -3.41
N PRO A 125 -14.24 1.38 -4.71
CA PRO A 125 -15.59 1.19 -5.20
C PRO A 125 -15.94 -0.31 -5.28
N PHE A 126 -16.10 -0.97 -4.14
CA PHE A 126 -16.33 -2.43 -4.08
C PHE A 126 -17.46 -2.91 -5.00
N SER A 127 -18.55 -2.13 -5.13
CA SER A 127 -19.66 -2.47 -6.02
C SER A 127 -19.25 -2.56 -7.50
N HIS A 128 -18.25 -1.84 -7.94
CA HIS A 128 -17.73 -1.90 -9.30
C HIS A 128 -16.64 -2.96 -9.48
N LEU A 129 -15.82 -3.18 -8.44
CA LEU A 129 -14.74 -4.18 -8.48
C LEU A 129 -15.29 -5.62 -8.55
N PHE A 130 -16.44 -5.85 -7.93
CA PHE A 130 -17.07 -7.18 -7.87
C PHE A 130 -18.36 -7.28 -8.70
N ALA A 131 -18.69 -6.25 -9.53
CA ALA A 131 -19.76 -6.37 -10.49
C ALA A 131 -19.42 -7.48 -11.50
N ARG A 132 -20.30 -8.48 -11.62
CA ARG A 132 -20.16 -9.51 -12.67
C ARG A 132 -20.14 -8.82 -14.03
N MET A 133 -19.10 -9.06 -14.83
CA MET A 133 -19.14 -8.68 -16.24
C MET A 133 -20.35 -9.38 -16.90
N PRO A 134 -21.14 -8.67 -17.71
CA PRO A 134 -22.17 -9.33 -18.52
C PRO A 134 -21.48 -10.41 -19.37
N ARG A 135 -22.08 -11.59 -19.41
CA ARG A 135 -21.56 -12.79 -20.10
C ARG A 135 -21.37 -12.63 -21.63
N GLN A 136 -21.65 -11.45 -22.17
CA GLN A 136 -21.65 -11.20 -23.62
C GLN A 136 -20.26 -11.10 -24.24
N ASP A 137 -19.21 -10.86 -23.45
CA ASP A 137 -17.86 -10.64 -24.00
C ASP A 137 -17.03 -11.94 -24.15
N LEU A 138 -17.63 -13.11 -23.89
CA LEU A 138 -16.94 -14.41 -24.03
C LEU A 138 -17.47 -15.24 -25.22
N ALA A 139 -18.33 -14.68 -26.05
CA ALA A 139 -18.91 -15.36 -27.21
C ALA A 139 -18.49 -14.65 -28.50
N GLU A 140 -17.20 -14.65 -28.80
CA GLU A 140 -16.74 -14.50 -30.18
C GLU A 140 -15.71 -15.60 -30.49
N PRO A 141 -15.88 -16.29 -31.66
CA PRO A 141 -15.00 -17.38 -32.09
C PRO A 141 -13.64 -16.90 -32.53
#